data_6ab0615baccb00f6c5aa79fd1d1abf71
#
_entry.id   6ab0615baccb00f6c5aa79fd1d1abf71
#
_cell.length_a   1.000
_cell.length_b   1.000
_cell.length_c   1.000
_cell.angle_alpha   90.00
_cell.angle_beta   90.00
_cell.angle_gamma   90.00
#
_symmetry.space_group_name_H-M   'P 1'
#
loop_
_entity.id
_entity.type
_entity.pdbx_description
1 polymer ?
#
loop_
_entity_poly.entity_id
_entity_poly.type
_entity_poly.pdbx_seq_one_letter_code
_entity_poly.pdbx_strand_id
1 'polypeptide(L)'
;MPRKGENIYKRQDGRYEGRYIKEYGLDGKAKYRYIYGKTYSDVKERLIRLKAEPKNAGKTVSSNLKISEWFDIWYDSQTHIKQSTKSIYQSYANKHLKPKMGTVRLKKLSRDLIQQFIDELSIELSPKTVRAVYSMLKLCLTAAYEKHLIGNVVDKICLPKTVSKDVKVLTKQEQKRLEQVIEAENKENDIGILICLYTGIRIGELCALKWENINLDRKIMTIDKTMYSVQSNDGKCKTKIILSSPKSVNSERDIPIAELLSEKLSKIQKSEGFVINRNGKYIEPAVYSRRYKKLLEKAGIEYMMFHSTRHTFSVRARELGVDVQTLSEILEHSSVSTTLNFYGHSLPEHKHNQMERIGGLFSQSK
;
A
#
# COMPACT_ATOMS: atom_id res chain seq x y z
N MET A 1 60.40 0.64 21.20
CA MET A 1 59.12 0.77 21.93
C MET A 1 57.98 0.92 20.91
N PRO A 2 56.83 0.20 21.01
CA PRO A 2 55.73 0.41 20.11
C PRO A 2 55.17 1.82 20.30
N ARG A 3 54.81 2.51 19.18
CA ARG A 3 54.12 3.78 19.25
C ARG A 3 52.76 3.56 19.94
N LYS A 4 52.46 4.39 20.94
CA LYS A 4 51.18 4.29 21.67
C LYS A 4 50.01 4.24 20.69
N GLY A 5 49.25 3.12 20.70
CA GLY A 5 47.96 3.01 19.99
C GLY A 5 47.87 2.05 18.81
N GLU A 6 48.95 1.53 18.25
CA GLU A 6 48.90 0.74 17.02
C GLU A 6 48.73 -0.78 17.18
N ASN A 7 48.89 -1.34 18.39
CA ASN A 7 48.74 -2.78 18.69
C ASN A 7 49.57 -3.72 17.79
N ILE A 8 50.76 -3.29 17.35
CA ILE A 8 51.70 -4.06 16.52
C ILE A 8 53.02 -4.21 17.27
N TYR A 9 53.51 -5.44 17.37
CA TYR A 9 54.69 -5.80 18.13
C TYR A 9 55.66 -6.60 17.27
N LYS A 10 56.97 -6.39 17.42
CA LYS A 10 58.01 -7.21 16.79
C LYS A 10 58.29 -8.40 17.69
N ARG A 11 58.19 -9.60 17.14
CA ARG A 11 58.47 -10.86 17.86
C ARG A 11 59.96 -11.18 17.86
N GLN A 12 60.39 -12.08 18.72
CA GLN A 12 61.78 -12.55 18.78
C GLN A 12 62.22 -13.30 17.52
N ASP A 13 61.25 -13.91 16.80
CA ASP A 13 61.46 -14.60 15.51
C ASP A 13 61.60 -13.65 14.32
N GLY A 14 61.64 -12.33 14.54
CA GLY A 14 61.81 -11.30 13.51
C GLY A 14 60.50 -10.87 12.85
N ARG A 15 59.40 -11.58 13.01
CA ARG A 15 58.10 -11.23 12.42
C ARG A 15 57.38 -10.15 13.23
N TYR A 16 56.44 -9.46 12.61
CA TYR A 16 55.54 -8.54 13.27
C TYR A 16 54.18 -9.20 13.54
N GLU A 17 53.67 -8.97 14.73
CA GLU A 17 52.36 -9.44 15.20
C GLU A 17 51.45 -8.24 15.43
N GLY A 18 50.26 -8.24 14.81
CA GLY A 18 49.22 -7.26 15.04
C GLY A 18 48.02 -7.88 15.76
N ARG A 19 47.46 -7.17 16.73
CA ARG A 19 46.34 -7.62 17.55
C ARG A 19 45.10 -6.76 17.31
N TYR A 20 43.95 -7.38 17.09
CA TYR A 20 42.65 -6.68 17.01
C TYR A 20 41.54 -7.43 17.75
N ILE A 21 40.50 -6.71 18.19
CA ILE A 21 39.34 -7.31 18.87
C ILE A 21 38.45 -7.92 17.80
N LYS A 22 38.22 -9.25 17.89
CA LYS A 22 37.28 -9.96 16.99
C LYS A 22 35.84 -9.77 17.44
N GLU A 23 35.56 -9.97 18.72
CA GLU A 23 34.24 -9.90 19.34
C GLU A 23 34.34 -9.61 20.82
N TYR A 24 33.23 -9.22 21.44
CA TYR A 24 33.11 -9.19 22.91
C TYR A 24 32.32 -10.43 23.35
N GLY A 25 32.79 -11.10 24.40
CA GLY A 25 32.07 -12.20 25.02
C GLY A 25 30.79 -11.72 25.73
N LEU A 26 29.94 -12.66 26.14
CA LEU A 26 28.73 -12.36 26.92
C LEU A 26 29.06 -11.74 28.29
N ASP A 27 30.29 -11.91 28.76
CA ASP A 27 30.88 -11.34 29.98
C ASP A 27 31.50 -9.94 29.79
N GLY A 28 31.32 -9.35 28.61
CA GLY A 28 31.87 -8.04 28.24
C GLY A 28 33.37 -8.03 27.95
N LYS A 29 34.09 -9.17 28.06
CA LYS A 29 35.52 -9.24 27.77
C LYS A 29 35.82 -9.33 26.29
N ALA A 30 36.85 -8.58 25.86
CA ALA A 30 37.27 -8.55 24.45
C ALA A 30 38.02 -9.84 24.10
N LYS A 31 37.58 -10.54 23.06
CA LYS A 31 38.29 -11.66 22.42
C LYS A 31 39.14 -11.14 21.28
N TYR A 32 40.46 -11.37 21.38
CA TYR A 32 41.46 -10.90 20.43
C TYR A 32 41.74 -11.94 19.35
N ARG A 33 42.06 -11.45 18.15
CA ARG A 33 42.71 -12.22 17.07
C ARG A 33 44.03 -11.58 16.72
N TYR A 34 44.97 -12.42 16.23
CA TYR A 34 46.34 -12.05 15.92
C TYR A 34 46.58 -12.27 14.42
N ILE A 35 47.29 -11.34 13.81
CA ILE A 35 47.81 -11.46 12.42
C ILE A 35 49.32 -11.29 12.45
N TYR A 36 49.98 -11.95 11.53
CA TYR A 36 51.43 -11.98 11.43
C TYR A 36 51.87 -11.53 10.03
N GLY A 37 53.00 -10.82 9.97
CA GLY A 37 53.61 -10.38 8.73
C GLY A 37 55.10 -10.23 8.83
N LYS A 38 55.79 -10.20 7.69
CA LYS A 38 57.26 -10.02 7.65
C LYS A 38 57.68 -8.56 7.88
N THR A 39 56.80 -7.61 7.57
CA THR A 39 57.09 -6.18 7.76
C THR A 39 56.00 -5.51 8.63
N TYR A 40 56.38 -4.43 9.29
CA TYR A 40 55.47 -3.59 10.06
C TYR A 40 54.34 -3.00 9.16
N SER A 41 54.71 -2.56 7.94
CA SER A 41 53.75 -1.95 6.98
C SER A 41 52.67 -2.95 6.56
N ASP A 42 53.04 -4.20 6.24
CA ASP A 42 52.11 -5.27 5.87
C ASP A 42 51.07 -5.56 6.99
N VAL A 43 51.58 -5.68 8.25
CA VAL A 43 50.70 -5.92 9.40
C VAL A 43 49.80 -4.71 9.67
N LYS A 44 50.29 -3.50 9.51
CA LYS A 44 49.53 -2.26 9.68
C LYS A 44 48.39 -2.14 8.64
N GLU A 45 48.68 -2.37 7.37
CA GLU A 45 47.69 -2.31 6.31
C GLU A 45 46.58 -3.35 6.50
N ARG A 46 46.96 -4.60 6.85
CA ARG A 46 45.98 -5.66 7.17
C ARG A 46 45.16 -5.35 8.41
N LEU A 47 45.73 -4.73 9.45
CA LEU A 47 44.99 -4.29 10.64
C LEU A 47 44.02 -3.18 10.33
N ILE A 48 44.39 -2.21 9.48
CA ILE A 48 43.49 -1.13 9.03
C ILE A 48 42.30 -1.73 8.27
N ARG A 49 42.57 -2.66 7.36
CA ARG A 49 41.51 -3.35 6.58
C ARG A 49 40.55 -4.13 7.51
N LEU A 50 41.09 -4.91 8.48
CA LEU A 50 40.29 -5.68 9.43
C LEU A 50 39.58 -4.83 10.49
N LYS A 51 40.07 -3.63 10.80
CA LYS A 51 39.38 -2.67 11.69
C LYS A 51 38.30 -1.87 10.95
N ALA A 52 38.43 -1.68 9.62
CA ALA A 52 37.45 -1.02 8.78
C ALA A 52 36.26 -1.94 8.44
N GLU A 53 36.40 -3.26 8.58
CA GLU A 53 35.25 -4.17 8.51
C GLU A 53 34.32 -3.93 9.70
N PRO A 54 33.00 -3.64 9.46
CA PRO A 54 32.11 -3.26 10.55
C PRO A 54 31.91 -4.40 11.55
N LYS A 55 32.18 -4.10 12.82
CA LYS A 55 32.01 -5.00 13.95
C LYS A 55 30.55 -5.10 14.36
N ASN A 56 29.76 -5.93 13.68
CA ASN A 56 28.47 -6.38 14.20
C ASN A 56 28.22 -7.83 13.80
N ALA A 57 28.69 -8.75 14.64
CA ALA A 57 28.39 -10.16 14.53
C ALA A 57 27.47 -10.58 15.69
N GLY A 58 26.22 -10.11 15.62
CA GLY A 58 25.12 -10.87 16.19
C GLY A 58 24.55 -11.75 15.08
N LYS A 59 24.61 -13.09 15.23
CA LYS A 59 24.23 -14.15 14.26
C LYS A 59 24.46 -13.71 12.82
N THR A 60 25.63 -13.99 12.26
CA THR A 60 26.00 -13.65 10.89
C THR A 60 25.03 -14.31 9.92
N VAL A 61 24.06 -13.53 9.48
CA VAL A 61 23.25 -13.87 8.31
C VAL A 61 24.23 -13.95 7.16
N SER A 62 24.47 -15.14 6.63
CA SER A 62 25.49 -15.37 5.60
C SER A 62 25.09 -14.70 4.30
N SER A 63 25.97 -13.94 3.67
CA SER A 63 25.78 -13.42 2.29
C SER A 63 25.56 -14.54 1.24
N ASN A 64 25.70 -15.80 1.67
CA ASN A 64 25.45 -16.99 0.84
C ASN A 64 23.96 -17.37 0.78
N LEU A 65 23.07 -16.69 1.52
CA LEU A 65 21.61 -16.91 1.46
C LEU A 65 21.08 -16.66 0.06
N LYS A 66 20.04 -17.42 -0.29
CA LYS A 66 19.22 -17.16 -1.48
C LYS A 66 18.28 -15.98 -1.25
N ILE A 67 17.85 -15.30 -2.31
CA ILE A 67 16.87 -14.21 -2.23
C ILE A 67 15.58 -14.68 -1.56
N SER A 68 15.10 -15.90 -1.86
CA SER A 68 13.89 -16.44 -1.23
C SER A 68 14.03 -16.56 0.29
N GLU A 69 15.16 -17.07 0.77
CA GLU A 69 15.46 -17.25 2.20
C GLU A 69 15.60 -15.87 2.90
N TRP A 70 16.29 -14.93 2.24
CA TRP A 70 16.42 -13.57 2.75
C TRP A 70 15.06 -12.85 2.80
N PHE A 71 14.23 -13.00 1.76
CA PHE A 71 12.90 -12.40 1.74
C PHE A 71 12.06 -12.90 2.93
N ASP A 72 12.08 -14.20 3.23
CA ASP A 72 11.30 -14.76 4.34
C ASP A 72 11.80 -14.20 5.69
N ILE A 73 13.12 -14.12 5.91
CA ILE A 73 13.71 -13.50 7.11
C ILE A 73 13.31 -12.01 7.23
N TRP A 74 13.42 -11.26 6.14
CA TRP A 74 13.03 -9.85 6.10
C TRP A 74 11.53 -9.67 6.34
N TYR A 75 10.71 -10.49 5.69
CA TYR A 75 9.25 -10.44 5.80
C TYR A 75 8.78 -10.69 7.24
N ASP A 76 9.34 -11.67 7.92
CA ASP A 76 9.02 -11.99 9.30
C ASP A 76 9.43 -10.85 10.26
N SER A 77 10.53 -10.16 9.97
CA SER A 77 10.98 -9.01 10.75
C SER A 77 10.08 -7.78 10.63
N GLN A 78 9.17 -7.73 9.62
CA GLN A 78 8.27 -6.60 9.40
C GLN A 78 7.07 -6.64 10.35
N THR A 79 7.26 -6.31 11.61
CA THR A 79 6.20 -6.35 12.64
C THR A 79 5.28 -5.13 12.59
N HIS A 80 5.77 -3.99 12.09
CA HIS A 80 5.03 -2.71 12.10
C HIS A 80 4.15 -2.46 10.88
N ILE A 81 4.27 -3.27 9.81
CA ILE A 81 3.44 -3.10 8.62
C ILE A 81 2.09 -3.80 8.76
N LYS A 82 1.05 -3.16 8.21
CA LYS A 82 -0.32 -3.70 8.25
C LYS A 82 -0.42 -5.06 7.59
N GLN A 83 -1.28 -5.92 8.11
CA GLN A 83 -1.52 -7.28 7.60
C GLN A 83 -1.91 -7.28 6.12
N SER A 84 -2.66 -6.27 5.65
CA SER A 84 -2.98 -6.10 4.23
C SER A 84 -1.74 -5.90 3.36
N THR A 85 -0.78 -5.07 3.81
CA THR A 85 0.49 -4.84 3.09
C THR A 85 1.35 -6.09 3.13
N LYS A 86 1.43 -6.78 4.27
CA LYS A 86 2.12 -8.09 4.38
C LYS A 86 1.57 -9.09 3.37
N SER A 87 0.24 -9.22 3.27
CA SER A 87 -0.42 -10.11 2.32
C SER A 87 -0.07 -9.77 0.86
N ILE A 88 0.01 -8.49 0.52
CA ILE A 88 0.42 -8.03 -0.82
C ILE A 88 1.88 -8.40 -1.09
N TYR A 89 2.79 -8.16 -0.15
CA TYR A 89 4.21 -8.51 -0.28
C TYR A 89 4.40 -10.02 -0.46
N GLN A 90 3.71 -10.82 0.34
CA GLN A 90 3.73 -12.28 0.21
C GLN A 90 3.23 -12.74 -1.17
N SER A 91 2.15 -12.11 -1.66
CA SER A 91 1.61 -12.40 -3.00
C SER A 91 2.61 -12.07 -4.11
N TYR A 92 3.25 -10.90 -4.04
CA TYR A 92 4.27 -10.51 -5.01
C TYR A 92 5.50 -11.42 -4.97
N ALA A 93 5.95 -11.76 -3.76
CA ALA A 93 7.08 -12.67 -3.61
C ALA A 93 6.77 -14.05 -4.19
N ASN A 94 5.64 -14.64 -3.84
CA ASN A 94 5.28 -15.98 -4.29
C ASN A 94 5.00 -16.05 -5.80
N LYS A 95 4.38 -15.02 -6.39
CA LYS A 95 4.02 -15.02 -7.81
C LYS A 95 5.17 -14.60 -8.73
N HIS A 96 6.03 -13.70 -8.28
CA HIS A 96 6.99 -13.05 -9.17
C HIS A 96 8.45 -13.20 -8.72
N LEU A 97 8.76 -12.91 -7.44
CA LEU A 97 10.15 -12.90 -6.97
C LEU A 97 10.73 -14.32 -6.82
N LYS A 98 10.06 -15.18 -6.05
CA LYS A 98 10.56 -16.52 -5.74
C LYS A 98 10.71 -17.41 -6.98
N PRO A 99 9.77 -17.43 -7.95
CA PRO A 99 9.91 -18.26 -9.16
C PRO A 99 11.06 -17.82 -10.06
N LYS A 100 11.28 -16.51 -10.22
CA LYS A 100 12.25 -15.95 -11.19
C LYS A 100 13.65 -15.71 -10.58
N MET A 101 13.73 -15.25 -9.33
CA MET A 101 14.98 -14.90 -8.67
C MET A 101 15.24 -15.60 -7.34
N GLY A 102 14.30 -16.37 -6.83
CA GLY A 102 14.39 -16.96 -5.47
C GLY A 102 15.61 -17.82 -5.22
N THR A 103 16.15 -18.48 -6.23
CA THR A 103 17.36 -19.34 -6.14
C THR A 103 18.67 -18.58 -6.22
N VAL A 104 18.65 -17.31 -6.62
CA VAL A 104 19.84 -16.47 -6.74
C VAL A 104 20.40 -16.17 -5.35
N ARG A 105 21.71 -16.32 -5.18
CA ARG A 105 22.39 -16.00 -3.92
C ARG A 105 22.60 -14.49 -3.80
N LEU A 106 22.39 -13.93 -2.60
CA LEU A 106 22.56 -12.49 -2.34
C LEU A 106 23.90 -11.95 -2.86
N LYS A 107 25.00 -12.66 -2.61
CA LYS A 107 26.34 -12.27 -3.07
C LYS A 107 26.50 -12.19 -4.59
N LYS A 108 25.62 -12.82 -5.37
CA LYS A 108 25.62 -12.80 -6.84
C LYS A 108 24.71 -11.74 -7.41
N LEU A 109 23.98 -11.00 -6.56
CA LEU A 109 23.12 -9.93 -7.01
C LEU A 109 23.95 -8.79 -7.62
N SER A 110 23.54 -8.39 -8.81
CA SER A 110 24.02 -7.20 -9.49
C SER A 110 22.84 -6.32 -9.90
N ARG A 111 23.13 -5.07 -10.22
CA ARG A 111 22.14 -4.15 -10.78
C ARG A 111 21.56 -4.68 -12.10
N ASP A 112 22.42 -5.23 -12.96
CA ASP A 112 22.00 -5.76 -14.27
C ASP A 112 21.03 -6.94 -14.11
N LEU A 113 21.28 -7.82 -13.13
CA LEU A 113 20.37 -8.93 -12.84
C LEU A 113 18.99 -8.44 -12.34
N ILE A 114 18.97 -7.37 -11.54
CA ILE A 114 17.70 -6.77 -11.10
C ILE A 114 17.02 -6.07 -12.27
N GLN A 115 17.76 -5.38 -13.14
CA GLN A 115 17.19 -4.75 -14.34
C GLN A 115 16.58 -5.80 -15.26
N GLN A 116 17.30 -6.89 -15.55
CA GLN A 116 16.75 -8.01 -16.34
C GLN A 116 15.45 -8.56 -15.75
N PHE A 117 15.39 -8.76 -14.44
CA PHE A 117 14.16 -9.19 -13.77
C PHE A 117 13.00 -8.20 -13.97
N ILE A 118 13.28 -6.89 -13.89
CA ILE A 118 12.27 -5.85 -14.12
C ILE A 118 11.81 -5.83 -15.58
N ASP A 119 12.72 -6.03 -16.52
CA ASP A 119 12.42 -6.06 -17.94
C ASP A 119 11.55 -7.29 -18.28
N GLU A 120 11.89 -8.46 -17.75
CA GLU A 120 11.05 -9.67 -17.88
C GLU A 120 9.64 -9.47 -17.31
N LEU A 121 9.52 -8.84 -16.12
CA LEU A 121 8.20 -8.54 -15.53
C LEU A 121 7.41 -7.55 -16.38
N SER A 122 8.10 -6.64 -17.07
CA SER A 122 7.47 -5.60 -17.90
C SER A 122 6.80 -6.16 -19.16
N ILE A 123 7.19 -7.36 -19.59
CA ILE A 123 6.53 -8.09 -20.69
C ILE A 123 5.17 -8.64 -20.25
N GLU A 124 5.09 -9.14 -19.02
CA GLU A 124 3.93 -9.89 -18.52
C GLU A 124 2.92 -9.00 -17.74
N LEU A 125 3.41 -7.92 -17.13
CA LEU A 125 2.66 -7.16 -16.14
C LEU A 125 2.48 -5.69 -16.53
N SER A 126 1.42 -5.08 -15.97
CA SER A 126 1.23 -3.64 -16.12
C SER A 126 2.37 -2.84 -15.46
N PRO A 127 2.74 -1.65 -15.98
CA PRO A 127 3.75 -0.78 -15.39
C PRO A 127 3.52 -0.50 -13.90
N LYS A 128 2.27 -0.34 -13.48
CA LYS A 128 1.90 -0.12 -12.08
C LYS A 128 2.26 -1.32 -11.21
N THR A 129 2.00 -2.54 -11.69
CA THR A 129 2.33 -3.78 -10.97
C THR A 129 3.82 -3.99 -10.88
N VAL A 130 4.56 -3.79 -11.98
CA VAL A 130 6.04 -3.88 -12.00
C VAL A 130 6.65 -2.93 -10.96
N ARG A 131 6.21 -1.67 -10.93
CA ARG A 131 6.66 -0.69 -9.94
C ARG A 131 6.36 -1.11 -8.51
N ALA A 132 5.20 -1.72 -8.26
CA ALA A 132 4.82 -2.19 -6.93
C ALA A 132 5.68 -3.39 -6.48
N VAL A 133 5.94 -4.35 -7.37
CA VAL A 133 6.87 -5.48 -7.11
C VAL A 133 8.28 -4.95 -6.85
N TYR A 134 8.76 -4.02 -7.66
CA TYR A 134 10.07 -3.41 -7.45
C TYR A 134 10.16 -2.64 -6.13
N SER A 135 9.12 -1.90 -5.73
CA SER A 135 9.10 -1.17 -4.45
C SER A 135 9.26 -2.12 -3.27
N MET A 136 8.58 -3.27 -3.28
CA MET A 136 8.77 -4.33 -2.28
C MET A 136 10.20 -4.89 -2.32
N LEU A 137 10.71 -5.22 -3.50
CA LEU A 137 12.08 -5.76 -3.68
C LEU A 137 13.12 -4.75 -3.20
N LYS A 138 12.95 -3.47 -3.53
CA LYS A 138 13.84 -2.40 -3.09
C LYS A 138 13.91 -2.33 -1.56
N LEU A 139 12.79 -2.35 -0.85
CA LEU A 139 12.75 -2.36 0.62
C LEU A 139 13.50 -3.59 1.18
N CYS A 140 13.23 -4.76 0.62
CA CYS A 140 13.87 -6.00 1.04
C CYS A 140 15.39 -5.98 0.84
N LEU A 141 15.88 -5.50 -0.31
CA LEU A 141 17.31 -5.44 -0.62
C LEU A 141 18.01 -4.26 0.07
N THR A 142 17.33 -3.15 0.32
CA THR A 142 17.88 -2.06 1.15
C THR A 142 18.16 -2.56 2.57
N ALA A 143 17.26 -3.37 3.16
CA ALA A 143 17.51 -3.98 4.44
C ALA A 143 18.71 -4.98 4.42
N ALA A 144 18.97 -5.67 3.31
CA ALA A 144 20.15 -6.49 3.13
C ALA A 144 21.44 -5.64 3.02
N TYR A 145 21.36 -4.51 2.32
CA TYR A 145 22.46 -3.56 2.23
C TYR A 145 22.82 -2.95 3.60
N GLU A 146 21.84 -2.50 4.36
CA GLU A 146 22.02 -1.98 5.72
C GLU A 146 22.67 -3.00 6.67
N LYS A 147 22.42 -4.29 6.46
CA LYS A 147 23.06 -5.40 7.17
C LYS A 147 24.41 -5.82 6.58
N HIS A 148 24.93 -5.09 5.61
CA HIS A 148 26.21 -5.36 4.93
C HIS A 148 26.29 -6.76 4.26
N LEU A 149 25.15 -7.31 3.85
CA LEU A 149 25.09 -8.60 3.16
C LEU A 149 25.38 -8.48 1.66
N ILE A 150 25.06 -7.31 1.09
CA ILE A 150 25.23 -6.97 -0.34
C ILE A 150 25.70 -5.54 -0.48
N GLY A 151 26.23 -5.19 -1.68
CA GLY A 151 26.41 -3.80 -2.09
C GLY A 151 25.09 -3.11 -2.43
N ASN A 152 25.13 -1.82 -2.72
CA ASN A 152 23.95 -1.09 -3.20
C ASN A 152 23.65 -1.49 -4.66
N VAL A 153 22.69 -2.37 -4.86
CA VAL A 153 22.29 -2.91 -6.16
C VAL A 153 20.92 -2.39 -6.63
N VAL A 154 20.23 -1.58 -5.80
CA VAL A 154 18.85 -1.13 -6.08
C VAL A 154 18.77 0.28 -6.68
N ASP A 155 19.86 1.00 -6.74
CA ASP A 155 19.86 2.35 -7.29
C ASP A 155 19.90 2.36 -8.82
N LYS A 156 19.28 3.38 -9.42
CA LYS A 156 19.27 3.65 -10.86
C LYS A 156 18.69 2.50 -11.73
N ILE A 157 17.71 1.76 -11.21
CA ILE A 157 16.92 0.80 -11.99
C ILE A 157 15.91 1.55 -12.84
N CYS A 158 15.88 1.25 -14.14
CA CYS A 158 14.92 1.81 -15.07
C CYS A 158 13.56 1.11 -14.89
N LEU A 159 12.54 1.89 -14.59
CA LEU A 159 11.18 1.36 -14.40
C LEU A 159 10.27 1.80 -15.55
N PRO A 160 9.31 0.95 -15.97
CA PRO A 160 8.39 1.30 -17.04
C PRO A 160 7.56 2.54 -16.66
N LYS A 161 7.30 3.41 -17.63
CA LYS A 161 6.46 4.60 -17.45
C LYS A 161 5.02 4.19 -17.21
N THR A 162 4.38 4.79 -16.21
CA THR A 162 2.95 4.62 -15.96
C THR A 162 2.18 5.66 -16.74
N VAL A 163 1.25 5.22 -17.56
CA VAL A 163 0.27 6.11 -18.19
C VAL A 163 -0.94 6.17 -17.28
N SER A 164 -1.35 7.36 -16.91
CA SER A 164 -2.61 7.59 -16.19
C SER A 164 -3.75 7.17 -17.13
N LYS A 165 -4.55 6.20 -16.71
CA LYS A 165 -5.80 5.89 -17.41
C LYS A 165 -6.89 6.83 -16.90
N ASP A 166 -7.74 7.32 -17.79
CA ASP A 166 -8.90 8.08 -17.38
C ASP A 166 -9.78 7.26 -16.43
N VAL A 167 -10.21 7.91 -15.37
CA VAL A 167 -11.05 7.28 -14.36
C VAL A 167 -12.47 7.20 -14.92
N LYS A 168 -12.96 5.98 -15.15
CA LYS A 168 -14.35 5.78 -15.56
C LYS A 168 -15.30 6.18 -14.44
N VAL A 169 -16.25 7.05 -14.76
CA VAL A 169 -17.34 7.49 -13.88
C VAL A 169 -18.67 7.30 -14.60
N LEU A 170 -19.74 7.09 -13.86
CA LEU A 170 -21.08 7.06 -14.45
C LEU A 170 -21.45 8.43 -14.98
N THR A 171 -21.97 8.51 -16.18
CA THR A 171 -22.67 9.70 -16.67
C THR A 171 -23.95 9.93 -15.85
N LYS A 172 -24.54 11.13 -15.91
CA LYS A 172 -25.82 11.40 -15.21
C LYS A 172 -26.94 10.45 -15.65
N GLN A 173 -26.96 10.12 -16.92
CA GLN A 173 -27.97 9.20 -17.49
C GLN A 173 -27.73 7.76 -17.04
N GLU A 174 -26.49 7.29 -17.02
CA GLU A 174 -26.13 5.96 -16.53
C GLU A 174 -26.43 5.82 -15.04
N GLN A 175 -26.09 6.82 -14.23
CA GLN A 175 -26.42 6.84 -12.81
C GLN A 175 -27.94 6.72 -12.60
N LYS A 176 -28.74 7.51 -13.33
CA LYS A 176 -30.21 7.44 -13.25
C LYS A 176 -30.75 6.06 -13.64
N ARG A 177 -30.22 5.45 -14.72
CA ARG A 177 -30.62 4.08 -15.12
C ARG A 177 -30.27 3.05 -14.05
N LEU A 178 -29.08 3.16 -13.46
CA LEU A 178 -28.66 2.26 -12.36
C LEU A 178 -29.58 2.39 -11.14
N GLU A 179 -29.94 3.61 -10.76
CA GLU A 179 -30.87 3.90 -9.66
C GLU A 179 -32.25 3.30 -9.93
N GLN A 180 -32.78 3.45 -11.16
CA GLN A 180 -34.04 2.84 -11.58
C GLN A 180 -34.03 1.31 -11.51
N VAL A 181 -32.91 0.68 -11.93
CA VAL A 181 -32.76 -0.78 -11.83
C VAL A 181 -32.71 -1.23 -10.38
N ILE A 182 -32.03 -0.48 -9.50
CA ILE A 182 -31.97 -0.77 -8.07
C ILE A 182 -33.38 -0.70 -7.45
N GLU A 183 -34.15 0.32 -7.78
CA GLU A 183 -35.52 0.49 -7.31
C GLU A 183 -36.45 -0.63 -7.84
N ALA A 184 -36.34 -0.98 -9.13
CA ALA A 184 -37.14 -2.06 -9.71
C ALA A 184 -36.80 -3.44 -9.15
N GLU A 185 -35.52 -3.74 -8.86
CA GLU A 185 -35.10 -5.00 -8.20
C GLU A 185 -35.60 -5.09 -6.75
N ASN A 186 -35.75 -3.96 -6.10
CA ASN A 186 -36.23 -3.81 -4.71
C ASN A 186 -35.58 -4.78 -3.72
N LYS A 187 -34.26 -4.99 -3.85
CA LYS A 187 -33.49 -5.83 -2.94
C LYS A 187 -32.82 -4.98 -1.87
N GLU A 188 -33.10 -5.29 -0.62
CA GLU A 188 -32.61 -4.55 0.56
C GLU A 188 -31.10 -4.22 0.48
N ASN A 189 -30.28 -5.20 0.10
CA ASN A 189 -28.83 -5.00 0.03
C ASN A 189 -28.36 -4.06 -1.09
N ASP A 190 -29.20 -3.75 -2.10
CA ASP A 190 -28.79 -2.87 -3.20
C ASP A 190 -28.71 -1.40 -2.77
N ILE A 191 -29.31 -1.05 -1.62
CA ILE A 191 -29.17 0.25 -0.97
C ILE A 191 -27.68 0.64 -0.76
N GLY A 192 -26.80 -0.33 -0.53
CA GLY A 192 -25.38 -0.06 -0.34
C GLY A 192 -24.72 0.58 -1.56
N ILE A 193 -25.22 0.37 -2.78
CA ILE A 193 -24.74 1.05 -3.98
C ILE A 193 -25.13 2.52 -3.93
N LEU A 194 -26.38 2.82 -3.53
CA LEU A 194 -26.86 4.19 -3.37
C LEU A 194 -26.08 4.91 -2.25
N ILE A 195 -25.83 4.23 -1.13
CA ILE A 195 -24.96 4.78 -0.08
C ILE A 195 -23.61 5.22 -0.67
N CYS A 196 -22.95 4.35 -1.43
CA CYS A 196 -21.66 4.71 -2.03
C CYS A 196 -21.75 5.81 -3.09
N LEU A 197 -22.83 5.87 -3.87
CA LEU A 197 -23.05 6.92 -4.86
C LEU A 197 -23.33 8.28 -4.23
N TYR A 198 -23.96 8.32 -3.06
CA TYR A 198 -24.35 9.57 -2.38
C TYR A 198 -23.41 10.02 -1.27
N THR A 199 -22.47 9.16 -0.82
CA THR A 199 -21.52 9.48 0.25
C THR A 199 -20.06 9.30 -0.15
N GLY A 200 -19.78 8.58 -1.22
CA GLY A 200 -18.43 8.28 -1.68
C GLY A 200 -17.63 7.32 -0.79
N ILE A 201 -18.26 6.60 0.16
CA ILE A 201 -17.53 5.64 1.00
C ILE A 201 -16.93 4.49 0.18
N ARG A 202 -15.88 3.88 0.72
CA ARG A 202 -15.20 2.74 0.08
C ARG A 202 -16.01 1.46 0.25
N ILE A 203 -15.92 0.51 -0.68
CA ILE A 203 -16.61 -0.79 -0.57
C ILE A 203 -16.28 -1.53 0.73
N GLY A 204 -15.05 -1.43 1.22
CA GLY A 204 -14.66 -2.04 2.49
C GLY A 204 -15.33 -1.39 3.69
N GLU A 205 -15.55 -0.07 3.65
CA GLU A 205 -16.28 0.69 4.65
C GLU A 205 -17.77 0.33 4.61
N LEU A 206 -18.38 0.29 3.42
CA LEU A 206 -19.75 -0.16 3.23
C LEU A 206 -20.00 -1.56 3.81
N CYS A 207 -19.13 -2.54 3.48
CA CYS A 207 -19.28 -3.91 3.95
C CYS A 207 -19.11 -4.06 5.47
N ALA A 208 -18.44 -3.09 6.10
CA ALA A 208 -18.25 -3.03 7.54
C ALA A 208 -19.32 -2.19 8.26
N LEU A 209 -20.12 -1.42 7.51
CA LEU A 209 -21.09 -0.47 8.04
C LEU A 209 -22.22 -1.22 8.74
N LYS A 210 -22.57 -0.74 9.93
CA LYS A 210 -23.67 -1.25 10.74
C LYS A 210 -24.74 -0.20 10.96
N TRP A 211 -25.94 -0.64 11.31
CA TRP A 211 -27.05 0.26 11.62
C TRP A 211 -26.78 1.14 12.83
N GLU A 212 -26.03 0.63 13.80
CA GLU A 212 -25.61 1.40 15.00
C GLU A 212 -24.72 2.61 14.68
N ASN A 213 -24.13 2.62 13.48
CA ASN A 213 -23.31 3.72 12.97
C ASN A 213 -24.12 4.76 12.16
N ILE A 214 -25.45 4.59 12.03
CA ILE A 214 -26.31 5.50 11.25
C ILE A 214 -27.33 6.14 12.19
N ASN A 215 -27.21 7.44 12.37
CA ASN A 215 -28.18 8.24 13.10
C ASN A 215 -29.05 9.02 12.08
N LEU A 216 -30.27 8.51 11.83
CA LEU A 216 -31.18 9.13 10.85
C LEU A 216 -31.80 10.43 11.37
N ASP A 217 -31.97 10.60 12.69
CA ASP A 217 -32.50 11.84 13.27
C ASP A 217 -31.52 13.01 13.07
N ARG A 218 -30.23 12.74 13.26
CA ARG A 218 -29.17 13.71 13.02
C ARG A 218 -28.68 13.72 11.56
N LYS A 219 -29.13 12.77 10.74
CA LYS A 219 -28.69 12.54 9.36
C LYS A 219 -27.16 12.42 9.26
N ILE A 220 -26.58 11.60 10.11
CA ILE A 220 -25.12 11.37 10.19
C ILE A 220 -24.85 9.86 10.09
N MET A 221 -23.82 9.53 9.32
CA MET A 221 -23.25 8.19 9.18
C MET A 221 -21.79 8.22 9.67
N THR A 222 -21.46 7.46 10.70
CA THR A 222 -20.11 7.34 11.23
C THR A 222 -19.37 6.16 10.58
N ILE A 223 -18.24 6.43 9.98
CA ILE A 223 -17.36 5.41 9.38
C ILE A 223 -16.20 5.14 10.33
N ASP A 224 -16.26 4.03 11.05
CA ASP A 224 -15.28 3.62 12.07
C ASP A 224 -14.52 2.33 11.71
N LYS A 225 -14.98 1.57 10.70
CA LYS A 225 -14.41 0.28 10.32
C LYS A 225 -14.30 0.10 8.82
N THR A 226 -13.37 -0.75 8.42
CA THR A 226 -13.25 -1.21 7.04
C THR A 226 -13.00 -2.72 6.98
N MET A 227 -13.53 -3.36 5.95
CA MET A 227 -13.42 -4.79 5.72
C MET A 227 -12.54 -5.06 4.49
N TYR A 228 -11.60 -5.99 4.63
CA TYR A 228 -10.78 -6.45 3.51
C TYR A 228 -10.37 -7.91 3.67
N SER A 229 -10.01 -8.55 2.56
CA SER A 229 -9.53 -9.93 2.56
C SER A 229 -8.01 -10.00 2.52
N VAL A 230 -7.43 -10.93 3.28
CA VAL A 230 -6.00 -11.27 3.24
C VAL A 230 -5.84 -12.74 2.89
N GLN A 231 -4.67 -13.11 2.35
CA GLN A 231 -4.34 -14.51 2.17
C GLN A 231 -4.26 -15.20 3.54
N SER A 232 -4.88 -16.37 3.63
CA SER A 232 -4.82 -17.21 4.83
C SER A 232 -3.77 -18.30 4.61
N ASN A 233 -2.94 -18.51 5.64
CA ASN A 233 -1.95 -19.59 5.64
C ASN A 233 -2.49 -20.87 6.33
N ASP A 234 -3.76 -20.87 6.75
CA ASP A 234 -4.33 -21.93 7.61
C ASP A 234 -4.70 -23.22 6.84
N GLY A 235 -4.40 -23.31 5.56
CA GLY A 235 -4.68 -24.48 4.73
C GLY A 235 -6.17 -24.77 4.46
N LYS A 236 -7.10 -24.18 5.24
CA LYS A 236 -8.55 -24.40 5.15
C LYS A 236 -9.26 -23.44 4.20
N CYS A 237 -8.82 -22.20 4.13
CA CYS A 237 -9.38 -21.17 3.24
C CYS A 237 -8.26 -20.38 2.57
N LYS A 238 -8.42 -20.03 1.28
CA LYS A 238 -7.44 -19.20 0.55
C LYS A 238 -7.36 -17.76 1.07
N THR A 239 -8.45 -17.26 1.65
CA THR A 239 -8.55 -15.87 2.16
C THR A 239 -9.28 -15.84 3.48
N LYS A 240 -8.89 -14.88 4.34
CA LYS A 240 -9.55 -14.54 5.60
C LYS A 240 -10.03 -13.09 5.51
N ILE A 241 -11.25 -12.83 6.00
CA ILE A 241 -11.78 -11.48 6.13
C ILE A 241 -11.27 -10.87 7.43
N ILE A 242 -10.79 -9.65 7.33
CA ILE A 242 -10.39 -8.83 8.49
C ILE A 242 -11.29 -7.60 8.53
N LEU A 243 -11.89 -7.40 9.69
CA LEU A 243 -12.55 -6.17 10.09
C LEU A 243 -11.52 -5.37 10.90
N SER A 244 -11.15 -4.21 10.45
CA SER A 244 -10.11 -3.38 11.07
C SER A 244 -10.63 -1.95 11.23
N SER A 245 -10.15 -1.28 12.26
CA SER A 245 -10.24 0.18 12.32
C SER A 245 -9.54 0.78 11.09
N PRO A 246 -9.95 1.95 10.63
CA PRO A 246 -9.34 2.61 9.49
C PRO A 246 -7.83 2.89 9.67
N LYS A 247 -7.16 3.37 8.62
CA LYS A 247 -5.67 3.43 8.53
C LYS A 247 -4.99 4.37 9.53
N SER A 248 -5.69 5.34 10.10
CA SER A 248 -5.15 6.33 11.05
C SER A 248 -6.19 6.62 12.14
N VAL A 249 -5.76 7.21 13.26
CA VAL A 249 -6.65 7.68 14.35
C VAL A 249 -7.67 8.70 13.82
N ASN A 250 -7.34 9.44 12.76
CA ASN A 250 -8.20 10.41 12.11
C ASN A 250 -9.13 9.82 11.02
N SER A 251 -9.22 8.51 10.92
CA SER A 251 -10.01 7.84 9.87
C SER A 251 -11.43 7.50 10.30
N GLU A 252 -11.77 7.69 11.56
CA GLU A 252 -13.14 7.78 12.04
C GLU A 252 -13.69 9.13 11.61
N ARG A 253 -14.77 9.12 10.85
CA ARG A 253 -15.38 10.33 10.33
C ARG A 253 -16.88 10.23 10.26
N ASP A 254 -17.51 11.36 10.48
CA ASP A 254 -18.94 11.55 10.29
C ASP A 254 -19.21 12.07 8.88
N ILE A 255 -20.14 11.44 8.20
CA ILE A 255 -20.60 11.83 6.86
C ILE A 255 -22.04 12.26 6.96
N PRO A 256 -22.37 13.51 6.63
CA PRO A 256 -23.76 13.97 6.53
C PRO A 256 -24.54 13.18 5.47
N ILE A 257 -25.78 12.78 5.80
CA ILE A 257 -26.65 12.03 4.91
C ILE A 257 -27.67 13.00 4.29
N ALA A 258 -27.71 13.05 2.96
CA ALA A 258 -28.72 13.83 2.24
C ALA A 258 -30.12 13.27 2.50
N GLU A 259 -31.16 14.16 2.49
CA GLU A 259 -32.57 13.80 2.76
C GLU A 259 -33.02 12.59 1.97
N LEU A 260 -32.81 12.60 0.66
CA LEU A 260 -33.20 11.51 -0.24
C LEU A 260 -32.63 10.15 0.18
N LEU A 261 -31.38 10.11 0.67
CA LEU A 261 -30.77 8.86 1.17
C LEU A 261 -31.35 8.50 2.55
N SER A 262 -31.58 9.47 3.40
CA SER A 262 -32.20 9.26 4.73
C SER A 262 -33.58 8.62 4.62
N GLU A 263 -34.43 9.12 3.73
CA GLU A 263 -35.77 8.55 3.46
C GLU A 263 -35.70 7.11 2.91
N LYS A 264 -34.70 6.79 2.07
CA LYS A 264 -34.52 5.42 1.58
C LYS A 264 -34.02 4.47 2.70
N LEU A 265 -33.14 4.95 3.57
CA LEU A 265 -32.62 4.18 4.70
C LEU A 265 -33.68 3.95 5.76
N SER A 266 -34.54 4.94 6.07
CA SER A 266 -35.60 4.80 7.08
C SER A 266 -36.58 3.68 6.77
N LYS A 267 -36.85 3.40 5.48
CA LYS A 267 -37.74 2.32 5.04
C LYS A 267 -37.26 0.92 5.35
N ILE A 268 -35.94 0.76 5.54
CA ILE A 268 -35.28 -0.54 5.75
C ILE A 268 -34.46 -0.58 7.04
N GLN A 269 -34.57 0.46 7.87
CA GLN A 269 -33.83 0.60 9.11
C GLN A 269 -34.04 -0.59 10.06
N LYS A 270 -32.96 -1.04 10.68
CA LYS A 270 -32.94 -2.06 11.74
C LYS A 270 -32.30 -1.49 13.00
N SER A 271 -32.58 -2.10 14.13
CA SER A 271 -32.02 -1.70 15.43
C SER A 271 -30.51 -1.96 15.49
N GLU A 272 -30.02 -3.01 14.83
CA GLU A 272 -28.63 -3.44 14.89
C GLU A 272 -28.20 -4.29 13.68
N GLY A 273 -26.91 -4.50 13.54
CA GLY A 273 -26.30 -5.40 12.55
C GLY A 273 -25.82 -4.70 11.28
N PHE A 274 -25.28 -5.48 10.34
CA PHE A 274 -24.73 -4.93 9.09
C PHE A 274 -25.84 -4.37 8.20
N VAL A 275 -25.61 -3.18 7.64
CA VAL A 275 -26.53 -2.52 6.70
C VAL A 275 -26.73 -3.38 5.44
N ILE A 276 -25.65 -3.92 4.90
CA ILE A 276 -25.71 -4.95 3.87
C ILE A 276 -25.34 -6.29 4.48
N ASN A 277 -26.26 -7.24 4.42
CA ASN A 277 -26.07 -8.51 5.10
C ASN A 277 -26.65 -9.69 4.34
N ARG A 278 -26.20 -10.89 4.69
CA ARG A 278 -26.79 -12.17 4.27
C ARG A 278 -27.07 -12.99 5.51
N ASN A 279 -28.35 -13.14 5.84
CA ASN A 279 -28.80 -13.84 7.05
C ASN A 279 -28.13 -13.29 8.33
N GLY A 280 -28.09 -11.96 8.49
CA GLY A 280 -27.48 -11.27 9.63
C GLY A 280 -25.95 -11.21 9.62
N LYS A 281 -25.28 -11.90 8.69
CA LYS A 281 -23.82 -11.86 8.53
C LYS A 281 -23.40 -10.86 7.47
N TYR A 282 -22.19 -10.33 7.58
CA TYR A 282 -21.60 -9.43 6.58
C TYR A 282 -21.53 -10.05 5.18
N ILE A 283 -21.53 -9.20 4.18
CA ILE A 283 -21.22 -9.57 2.78
C ILE A 283 -19.78 -9.14 2.48
N GLU A 284 -18.99 -10.07 1.93
CA GLU A 284 -17.61 -9.79 1.55
C GLU A 284 -17.54 -8.78 0.38
N PRO A 285 -16.55 -7.85 0.37
CA PRO A 285 -16.39 -6.88 -0.70
C PRO A 285 -16.35 -7.48 -2.12
N ALA A 286 -15.70 -8.65 -2.28
CA ALA A 286 -15.63 -9.33 -3.57
C ALA A 286 -17.00 -9.89 -4.01
N VAL A 287 -17.83 -10.33 -3.06
CA VAL A 287 -19.20 -10.80 -3.35
C VAL A 287 -20.08 -9.62 -3.72
N TYR A 288 -19.97 -8.52 -2.98
CA TYR A 288 -20.75 -7.31 -3.23
C TYR A 288 -20.38 -6.64 -4.57
N SER A 289 -19.10 -6.61 -4.93
CA SER A 289 -18.65 -6.15 -6.26
C SER A 289 -19.27 -6.97 -7.40
N ARG A 290 -19.47 -8.27 -7.22
CA ARG A 290 -20.15 -9.11 -8.23
C ARG A 290 -21.64 -8.77 -8.36
N ARG A 291 -22.30 -8.38 -7.26
CA ARG A 291 -23.69 -7.89 -7.28
C ARG A 291 -23.77 -6.58 -8.08
N TYR A 292 -22.87 -5.63 -7.79
CA TYR A 292 -22.78 -4.37 -8.54
C TYR A 292 -22.61 -4.60 -10.06
N LYS A 293 -21.70 -5.51 -10.45
CA LYS A 293 -21.50 -5.87 -11.85
C LYS A 293 -22.83 -6.31 -12.52
N LYS A 294 -23.60 -7.18 -11.85
CA LYS A 294 -24.90 -7.64 -12.37
C LYS A 294 -25.90 -6.51 -12.53
N LEU A 295 -25.89 -5.51 -11.65
CA LEU A 295 -26.79 -4.35 -11.76
C LEU A 295 -26.38 -3.41 -12.90
N LEU A 296 -25.06 -3.23 -13.13
CA LEU A 296 -24.58 -2.50 -14.31
C LEU A 296 -25.02 -3.19 -15.60
N GLU A 297 -24.88 -4.51 -15.70
CA GLU A 297 -25.32 -5.30 -16.86
C GLU A 297 -26.82 -5.11 -17.12
N LYS A 298 -27.67 -5.16 -16.08
CA LYS A 298 -29.12 -4.92 -16.18
C LYS A 298 -29.47 -3.49 -16.60
N ALA A 299 -28.67 -2.52 -16.17
CA ALA A 299 -28.84 -1.11 -16.53
C ALA A 299 -28.32 -0.77 -17.94
N GLY A 300 -27.73 -1.75 -18.65
CA GLY A 300 -27.10 -1.52 -19.96
C GLY A 300 -25.85 -0.60 -19.84
N ILE A 301 -25.09 -0.74 -18.80
CA ILE A 301 -23.90 0.08 -18.52
C ILE A 301 -22.65 -0.79 -18.68
N GLU A 302 -21.64 -0.27 -19.39
CA GLU A 302 -20.35 -0.95 -19.52
C GLU A 302 -19.75 -1.20 -18.14
N TYR A 303 -19.13 -2.37 -17.95
CA TYR A 303 -18.54 -2.73 -16.67
C TYR A 303 -17.48 -1.73 -16.23
N MET A 304 -17.61 -1.27 -15.02
CA MET A 304 -16.61 -0.51 -14.28
C MET A 304 -16.47 -1.04 -12.85
N MET A 305 -15.27 -0.92 -12.28
CA MET A 305 -15.00 -1.40 -10.93
C MET A 305 -15.88 -0.68 -9.90
N PHE A 306 -16.21 -1.34 -8.79
CA PHE A 306 -17.05 -0.75 -7.74
C PHE A 306 -16.54 0.62 -7.25
N HIS A 307 -15.22 0.84 -7.25
CA HIS A 307 -14.64 2.13 -6.86
C HIS A 307 -15.06 3.31 -7.75
N SER A 308 -15.61 3.04 -8.93
CA SER A 308 -16.21 4.07 -9.80
C SER A 308 -17.40 4.78 -9.16
N THR A 309 -18.13 4.15 -8.21
CA THR A 309 -19.21 4.81 -7.45
C THR A 309 -18.68 6.01 -6.67
N ARG A 310 -17.55 5.83 -5.98
CA ARG A 310 -16.87 6.90 -5.26
C ARG A 310 -16.31 7.98 -6.20
N HIS A 311 -15.76 7.59 -7.33
CA HIS A 311 -15.32 8.56 -8.35
C HIS A 311 -16.50 9.35 -8.92
N THR A 312 -17.64 8.69 -9.15
CA THR A 312 -18.87 9.35 -9.60
C THR A 312 -19.34 10.37 -8.56
N PHE A 313 -19.41 9.99 -7.29
CA PHE A 313 -19.73 10.91 -6.19
C PHE A 313 -18.81 12.14 -6.22
N SER A 314 -17.52 11.91 -6.33
CA SER A 314 -16.52 12.99 -6.32
C SER A 314 -16.69 13.96 -7.50
N VAL A 315 -16.98 13.44 -8.70
CA VAL A 315 -17.24 14.26 -9.88
C VAL A 315 -18.53 15.06 -9.69
N ARG A 316 -19.62 14.44 -9.20
CA ARG A 316 -20.90 15.13 -8.96
C ARG A 316 -20.77 16.22 -7.90
N ALA A 317 -20.08 15.95 -6.79
CA ALA A 317 -19.83 16.94 -5.74
C ALA A 317 -19.14 18.19 -6.31
N ARG A 318 -18.13 17.99 -7.17
CA ARG A 318 -17.44 19.11 -7.83
C ARG A 318 -18.31 19.84 -8.87
N GLU A 319 -19.10 19.13 -9.66
CA GLU A 319 -20.05 19.76 -10.58
C GLU A 319 -21.02 20.67 -9.84
N LEU A 320 -21.35 20.33 -8.59
CA LEU A 320 -22.20 21.13 -7.69
C LEU A 320 -21.45 22.23 -6.94
N GLY A 321 -20.12 22.35 -7.13
CA GLY A 321 -19.32 23.41 -6.53
C GLY A 321 -18.82 23.12 -5.13
N VAL A 322 -18.88 21.87 -4.66
CA VAL A 322 -18.27 21.48 -3.38
C VAL A 322 -16.76 21.73 -3.45
N ASP A 323 -16.23 22.46 -2.47
CA ASP A 323 -14.81 22.78 -2.42
C ASP A 323 -13.94 21.52 -2.20
N VAL A 324 -12.68 21.59 -2.64
CA VAL A 324 -11.78 20.45 -2.66
C VAL A 324 -11.41 19.98 -1.25
N GLN A 325 -11.36 20.88 -0.28
CA GLN A 325 -11.01 20.56 1.09
C GLN A 325 -12.14 19.78 1.75
N THR A 326 -13.38 20.29 1.71
CA THR A 326 -14.58 19.60 2.22
C THR A 326 -14.73 18.21 1.56
N LEU A 327 -14.53 18.14 0.23
CA LEU A 327 -14.58 16.86 -0.47
C LEU A 327 -13.47 15.89 -0.02
N SER A 328 -12.26 16.40 0.23
CA SER A 328 -11.13 15.60 0.72
C SER A 328 -11.40 15.06 2.13
N GLU A 329 -12.05 15.83 2.99
CA GLU A 329 -12.46 15.43 4.34
C GLU A 329 -13.53 14.34 4.31
N ILE A 330 -14.62 14.55 3.55
CA ILE A 330 -15.69 13.53 3.36
C ILE A 330 -15.10 12.22 2.84
N LEU A 331 -14.21 12.31 1.87
CA LEU A 331 -13.59 11.15 1.25
C LEU A 331 -12.42 10.56 2.07
N GLU A 332 -11.90 11.25 3.09
CA GLU A 332 -10.69 10.80 3.81
C GLU A 332 -9.51 10.57 2.84
N HIS A 333 -9.21 11.55 1.99
CA HIS A 333 -8.00 11.48 1.19
C HIS A 333 -6.80 11.90 2.06
N SER A 334 -5.75 11.08 2.08
CA SER A 334 -4.51 11.36 2.84
C SER A 334 -3.78 12.63 2.38
N SER A 335 -4.14 13.16 1.22
CA SER A 335 -3.60 14.38 0.64
C SER A 335 -4.64 15.00 -0.30
N VAL A 336 -4.82 16.31 -0.18
CA VAL A 336 -5.64 17.13 -1.11
C VAL A 336 -5.14 16.96 -2.54
N SER A 337 -3.83 16.74 -2.74
CA SER A 337 -3.26 16.45 -4.06
C SER A 337 -3.84 15.18 -4.69
N THR A 338 -4.26 14.19 -3.89
CA THR A 338 -4.95 13.00 -4.39
C THR A 338 -6.29 13.39 -5.01
N THR A 339 -7.05 14.26 -4.33
CA THR A 339 -8.31 14.81 -4.85
C THR A 339 -8.06 15.62 -6.13
N LEU A 340 -7.04 16.46 -6.16
CA LEU A 340 -6.68 17.26 -7.33
C LEU A 340 -6.19 16.42 -8.52
N ASN A 341 -5.36 15.41 -8.31
CA ASN A 341 -4.81 14.56 -9.37
C ASN A 341 -5.88 13.70 -10.06
N PHE A 342 -6.92 13.29 -9.35
CA PHE A 342 -8.07 12.62 -9.98
C PHE A 342 -8.91 13.57 -10.84
N TYR A 343 -8.73 14.88 -10.70
CA TYR A 343 -9.59 15.91 -11.28
C TYR A 343 -8.82 16.96 -12.09
N GLY A 344 -7.58 16.68 -12.48
CA GLY A 344 -6.70 17.61 -13.22
C GLY A 344 -7.27 18.15 -14.54
N HIS A 345 -8.35 17.55 -15.05
CA HIS A 345 -9.07 18.04 -16.21
C HIS A 345 -10.51 18.33 -15.83
N SER A 346 -10.84 19.59 -15.53
CA SER A 346 -12.23 20.01 -15.43
C SER A 346 -12.91 19.78 -16.78
N LEU A 347 -14.11 19.23 -16.76
CA LEU A 347 -14.93 19.06 -17.95
C LEU A 347 -15.07 20.43 -18.66
N PRO A 348 -15.00 20.49 -20.00
CA PRO A 348 -15.15 21.74 -20.76
C PRO A 348 -16.41 22.52 -20.38
N GLU A 349 -17.52 21.82 -20.17
CA GLU A 349 -18.79 22.38 -19.69
C GLU A 349 -18.68 23.09 -18.33
N HIS A 350 -17.91 22.50 -17.41
CA HIS A 350 -17.72 23.10 -16.08
C HIS A 350 -16.90 24.40 -16.16
N LYS A 351 -15.87 24.44 -17.02
CA LYS A 351 -15.10 25.65 -17.27
C LYS A 351 -16.00 26.76 -17.84
N HIS A 352 -16.83 26.39 -18.84
CA HIS A 352 -17.77 27.33 -19.43
C HIS A 352 -18.74 27.90 -18.41
N ASN A 353 -19.39 27.03 -17.61
CA ASN A 353 -20.33 27.46 -16.57
C ASN A 353 -19.68 28.35 -15.50
N GLN A 354 -18.41 28.10 -15.11
CA GLN A 354 -17.70 28.96 -14.17
C GLN A 354 -17.39 30.33 -14.80
N MET A 355 -17.01 30.37 -16.08
CA MET A 355 -16.79 31.65 -16.77
C MET A 355 -18.08 32.45 -16.93
N GLU A 356 -19.22 31.80 -17.23
CA GLU A 356 -20.52 32.46 -17.27
C GLU A 356 -20.92 33.06 -15.90
N ARG A 357 -20.66 32.33 -14.80
CA ARG A 357 -20.90 32.84 -13.45
C ARG A 357 -20.01 34.07 -13.14
N ILE A 358 -18.75 34.05 -13.55
CA ILE A 358 -17.84 35.18 -13.40
C ILE A 358 -18.34 36.36 -14.24
N GLY A 359 -18.74 36.11 -15.51
CA GLY A 359 -19.32 37.12 -16.39
C GLY A 359 -20.57 37.80 -15.80
N GLY A 360 -21.45 36.97 -15.18
CA GLY A 360 -22.65 37.47 -14.50
C GLY A 360 -22.38 38.44 -13.34
N LEU A 361 -21.25 38.29 -12.62
CA LEU A 361 -20.87 39.23 -11.57
C LEU A 361 -20.52 40.62 -12.12
N PHE A 362 -19.91 40.67 -13.31
CA PHE A 362 -19.57 41.95 -13.94
C PHE A 362 -20.76 42.63 -14.62
N SER A 363 -21.82 41.88 -14.97
CA SER A 363 -23.02 42.44 -15.56
C SER A 363 -24.00 43.07 -14.54
N GLN A 364 -23.87 42.66 -13.23
CA GLN A 364 -24.70 43.24 -12.15
C GLN A 364 -24.13 44.52 -11.55
N SER A 365 -22.99 45.00 -12.04
CA SER A 365 -22.34 46.24 -11.57
C SER A 365 -22.65 47.48 -12.44
N LYS A 366 -23.79 47.47 -13.18
CA LYS A 366 -24.31 48.65 -13.94
C LYS A 366 -25.62 49.13 -13.36
#